data_1053861ae5700b6eef196c1deef7026c
#
_entry.id   1053861ae5700b6eef196c1deef7026c
#
_cell.length_a   1.000
_cell.length_b   1.000
_cell.length_c   1.000
_cell.angle_alpha   90.00
_cell.angle_beta   90.00
_cell.angle_gamma   90.00
#
_symmetry.space_group_name_H-M   'P 1'
#
loop_
_entity.id
_entity.type
_entity.pdbx_description
1 polymer ?
#
loop_
_entity_poly.entity_id
_entity_poly.type
_entity_poly.pdbx_seq_one_letter_code
_entity_poly.pdbx_strand_id
1 'polypeptide(L)'
;SGEGIINELNKEKYDVKDIILNNKKDIFSALEDLDFVFLGLHGKFGEDGRIQAVLESMDIPYTGCGVLSSALCMDKDITKQIIKNYDIRTAKWVTVRIGEDYDYDKIVKYLGEKIIAKPNSGGSSVGVHFVNDKSQLDEALEDIFKIDNEAIIEEVIQGVEISVPIIDGVVY
;
A
#
# COMPACT_ATOMS: atom_id res chain seq x y z
N SER A 1 14.21 4.76 -9.74
CA SER A 1 13.92 6.14 -9.42
C SER A 1 13.37 6.86 -10.65
N GLY A 2 12.66 7.97 -10.48
CA GLY A 2 12.06 8.73 -11.58
C GLY A 2 13.05 9.11 -12.68
N GLU A 3 14.27 9.52 -12.33
CA GLU A 3 15.32 9.85 -13.31
C GLU A 3 15.65 8.70 -14.28
N GLY A 4 15.70 7.46 -13.79
CA GLY A 4 15.95 6.30 -14.65
C GLY A 4 14.84 6.10 -15.67
N ILE A 5 13.59 6.28 -15.25
CA ILE A 5 12.40 6.16 -16.12
C ILE A 5 12.41 7.27 -17.17
N ILE A 6 12.65 8.52 -16.76
CA ILE A 6 12.73 9.68 -17.65
C ILE A 6 13.81 9.49 -18.70
N ASN A 7 14.99 8.99 -18.30
CA ASN A 7 16.08 8.75 -19.23
C ASN A 7 15.75 7.67 -20.27
N GLU A 8 15.04 6.60 -19.88
CA GLU A 8 14.63 5.57 -20.84
C GLU A 8 13.53 6.08 -21.79
N LEU A 9 12.52 6.78 -21.29
CA LEU A 9 11.45 7.35 -22.11
C LEU A 9 11.98 8.39 -23.11
N ASN A 10 12.94 9.20 -22.72
CA ASN A 10 13.59 10.16 -23.62
C ASN A 10 14.35 9.48 -24.78
N LYS A 11 14.93 8.29 -24.57
CA LYS A 11 15.56 7.51 -25.64
C LYS A 11 14.55 7.04 -26.68
N GLU A 12 13.32 6.74 -26.28
CA GLU A 12 12.23 6.31 -27.13
C GLU A 12 11.51 7.46 -27.85
N LYS A 13 12.01 8.71 -27.72
CA LYS A 13 11.49 9.93 -28.36
C LYS A 13 10.12 10.39 -27.87
N TYR A 14 9.77 10.09 -26.66
CA TYR A 14 8.63 10.72 -25.99
C TYR A 14 8.98 12.14 -25.56
N ASP A 15 8.03 13.06 -25.64
CA ASP A 15 8.14 14.37 -24.99
C ASP A 15 7.80 14.23 -23.51
N VAL A 16 8.82 14.13 -22.67
CA VAL A 16 8.69 13.77 -21.25
C VAL A 16 8.67 14.99 -20.36
N LYS A 17 7.56 15.23 -19.68
CA LYS A 17 7.39 16.25 -18.66
C LYS A 17 7.57 15.62 -17.26
N ASP A 18 8.62 15.99 -16.53
CA ASP A 18 8.78 15.59 -15.12
C ASP A 18 7.87 16.44 -14.23
N ILE A 19 6.93 15.76 -13.52
CA ILE A 19 5.96 16.44 -12.67
C ILE A 19 6.17 16.01 -11.22
N ILE A 20 6.67 16.94 -10.41
CA ILE A 20 6.84 16.75 -8.96
C ILE A 20 5.65 17.40 -8.24
N LEU A 21 4.79 16.58 -7.66
CA LEU A 21 3.60 17.02 -6.93
C LEU A 21 3.95 17.48 -5.50
N ASN A 22 4.38 18.71 -5.36
CA ASN A 22 4.64 19.32 -4.05
C ASN A 22 3.35 19.76 -3.33
N ASN A 23 2.31 20.08 -4.08
CA ASN A 23 1.01 20.52 -3.56
C ASN A 23 -0.12 19.84 -4.33
N LYS A 24 -0.97 19.09 -3.62
CA LYS A 24 -2.12 18.41 -4.22
C LYS A 24 -3.17 19.34 -4.82
N LYS A 25 -3.20 20.62 -4.43
CA LYS A 25 -4.15 21.60 -4.96
C LYS A 25 -3.87 21.96 -6.43
N ASP A 26 -2.64 21.79 -6.86
CA ASP A 26 -2.22 22.19 -8.21
C ASP A 26 -2.25 21.00 -9.19
N ILE A 27 -2.82 19.86 -8.75
CA ILE A 27 -2.76 18.61 -9.50
C ILE A 27 -3.43 18.73 -10.89
N PHE A 28 -4.59 19.34 -10.97
CA PHE A 28 -5.31 19.46 -12.23
C PHE A 28 -4.52 20.29 -13.26
N SER A 29 -3.99 21.45 -12.85
CA SER A 29 -3.17 22.28 -13.74
C SER A 29 -1.82 21.63 -14.10
N ALA A 30 -1.26 20.80 -13.20
CA ALA A 30 -0.02 20.09 -13.50
C ALA A 30 -0.20 18.98 -14.55
N LEU A 31 -1.42 18.43 -14.66
CA LEU A 31 -1.77 17.35 -15.56
C LEU A 31 -2.41 17.80 -16.88
N GLU A 32 -2.60 19.11 -17.07
CA GLU A 32 -3.12 19.64 -18.33
C GLU A 32 -2.18 19.30 -19.50
N ASP A 33 -2.79 19.03 -20.68
CA ASP A 33 -2.11 18.76 -21.94
C ASP A 33 -1.19 17.52 -21.93
N LEU A 34 -1.50 16.50 -21.11
CA LEU A 34 -0.80 15.22 -21.10
C LEU A 34 -1.59 14.16 -21.86
N ASP A 35 -0.91 13.44 -22.76
CA ASP A 35 -1.48 12.29 -23.47
C ASP A 35 -1.45 11.01 -22.62
N PHE A 36 -0.51 10.90 -21.66
CA PHE A 36 -0.29 9.72 -20.85
C PHE A 36 0.51 10.06 -19.57
N VAL A 37 0.25 9.36 -18.48
CA VAL A 37 1.01 9.52 -17.22
C VAL A 37 1.67 8.22 -16.80
N PHE A 38 3.00 8.24 -16.64
CA PHE A 38 3.72 7.21 -15.92
C PHE A 38 3.72 7.54 -14.42
N LEU A 39 3.00 6.75 -13.62
CA LEU A 39 2.91 6.96 -12.19
C LEU A 39 4.15 6.42 -11.48
N GLY A 40 5.00 7.34 -10.99
CA GLY A 40 6.16 7.04 -10.15
C GLY A 40 5.97 7.42 -8.68
N LEU A 41 4.72 7.55 -8.22
CA LEU A 41 4.36 7.92 -6.85
C LEU A 41 4.29 6.68 -5.95
N HIS A 42 4.56 6.86 -4.66
CA HIS A 42 4.50 5.80 -3.65
C HIS A 42 3.61 6.18 -2.45
N GLY A 43 3.01 5.15 -1.83
CA GLY A 43 2.21 5.29 -0.62
C GLY A 43 0.88 6.02 -0.79
N LYS A 44 0.44 6.65 0.29
CA LYS A 44 -0.84 7.39 0.32
C LYS A 44 -0.88 8.45 -0.77
N PHE A 45 -2.00 8.54 -1.47
CA PHE A 45 -2.29 9.35 -2.65
C PHE A 45 -1.77 8.74 -3.96
N GLY A 46 -0.55 8.19 -4.00
CA GLY A 46 0.06 7.65 -5.21
C GLY A 46 -0.46 6.26 -5.59
N GLU A 47 -0.70 5.40 -4.59
CA GLU A 47 -1.02 3.98 -4.78
C GLU A 47 -2.41 3.59 -4.23
N ASP A 48 -3.19 4.54 -3.70
CA ASP A 48 -4.45 4.28 -3.00
C ASP A 48 -5.72 4.61 -3.80
N GLY A 49 -5.61 4.77 -5.10
CA GLY A 49 -6.71 5.06 -6.00
C GLY A 49 -7.02 6.55 -6.20
N ARG A 50 -6.48 7.45 -5.37
CA ARG A 50 -6.81 8.88 -5.45
C ARG A 50 -6.25 9.58 -6.67
N ILE A 51 -4.98 9.39 -6.99
CA ILE A 51 -4.38 9.93 -8.20
C ILE A 51 -4.99 9.28 -9.45
N GLN A 52 -5.27 7.99 -9.38
CA GLN A 52 -5.94 7.25 -10.44
C GLN A 52 -7.32 7.84 -10.75
N ALA A 53 -8.11 8.16 -9.70
CA ALA A 53 -9.42 8.80 -9.86
C ALA A 53 -9.32 10.20 -10.49
N VAL A 54 -8.29 10.97 -10.17
CA VAL A 54 -8.06 12.28 -10.82
C VAL A 54 -7.78 12.08 -12.30
N LEU A 55 -6.87 11.15 -12.65
CA LEU A 55 -6.49 10.88 -14.04
C LEU A 55 -7.67 10.34 -14.85
N GLU A 56 -8.46 9.40 -14.28
CA GLU A 56 -9.69 8.92 -14.93
C GLU A 56 -10.72 10.04 -15.15
N SER A 57 -10.86 10.98 -14.20
CA SER A 57 -11.76 12.12 -14.32
C SER A 57 -11.32 13.14 -15.40
N MET A 58 -10.06 13.09 -15.80
CA MET A 58 -9.47 13.92 -16.86
C MET A 58 -9.32 13.17 -18.18
N ASP A 59 -9.78 11.92 -18.26
CA ASP A 59 -9.60 11.03 -19.42
C ASP A 59 -8.12 10.82 -19.81
N ILE A 60 -7.19 10.88 -18.83
CA ILE A 60 -5.76 10.69 -19.06
C ILE A 60 -5.37 9.24 -18.75
N PRO A 61 -4.90 8.46 -19.73
CA PRO A 61 -4.36 7.11 -19.50
C PRO A 61 -3.12 7.13 -18.62
N TYR A 62 -2.91 6.07 -17.82
CA TYR A 62 -1.78 5.99 -16.89
C TYR A 62 -1.30 4.56 -16.67
N THR A 63 -0.10 4.40 -16.10
CA THR A 63 0.45 3.10 -15.72
C THR A 63 -0.11 2.60 -14.39
N GLY A 64 -0.27 1.26 -14.27
CA GLY A 64 -0.66 0.59 -13.03
C GLY A 64 -2.13 0.23 -12.96
N CYS A 65 -2.59 -0.08 -11.75
CA CYS A 65 -3.95 -0.53 -11.50
C CYS A 65 -4.94 0.65 -11.46
N GLY A 66 -6.21 0.38 -11.79
CA GLY A 66 -7.29 1.37 -11.70
C GLY A 66 -7.68 1.71 -10.26
N VAL A 67 -8.60 2.66 -10.12
CA VAL A 67 -9.03 3.24 -8.83
C VAL A 67 -9.40 2.18 -7.81
N LEU A 68 -10.30 1.26 -8.16
CA LEU A 68 -10.82 0.28 -7.22
C LEU A 68 -9.75 -0.69 -6.73
N SER A 69 -8.94 -1.23 -7.65
CA SER A 69 -7.87 -2.17 -7.31
C SER A 69 -6.83 -1.52 -6.42
N SER A 70 -6.41 -0.29 -6.75
CA SER A 70 -5.44 0.47 -5.96
C SER A 70 -5.96 0.74 -4.54
N ALA A 71 -7.22 1.17 -4.41
CA ALA A 71 -7.83 1.42 -3.10
C ALA A 71 -7.93 0.15 -2.25
N LEU A 72 -8.40 -0.96 -2.84
CA LEU A 72 -8.54 -2.24 -2.14
C LEU A 72 -7.18 -2.81 -1.71
N CYS A 73 -6.19 -2.80 -2.60
CA CYS A 73 -4.86 -3.36 -2.30
C CYS A 73 -4.07 -2.51 -1.29
N MET A 74 -4.38 -1.22 -1.16
CA MET A 74 -3.77 -0.37 -0.14
C MET A 74 -4.26 -0.72 1.28
N ASP A 75 -5.51 -1.17 1.43
CA ASP A 75 -6.10 -1.62 2.69
C ASP A 75 -5.85 -3.12 2.88
N LYS A 76 -4.95 -3.46 3.83
CA LYS A 76 -4.53 -4.85 4.03
C LYS A 76 -5.63 -5.72 4.60
N ASP A 77 -6.48 -5.17 5.48
CA ASP A 77 -7.60 -5.92 6.06
C ASP A 77 -8.63 -6.28 4.99
N ILE A 78 -9.06 -5.31 4.19
CA ILE A 78 -9.99 -5.54 3.08
C ILE A 78 -9.38 -6.50 2.04
N THR A 79 -8.10 -6.29 1.65
CA THR A 79 -7.39 -7.21 0.75
C THR A 79 -7.46 -8.63 1.25
N LYS A 80 -7.11 -8.88 2.52
CA LYS A 80 -7.09 -10.21 3.11
C LYS A 80 -8.50 -10.82 3.20
N GLN A 81 -9.51 -10.04 3.51
CA GLN A 81 -10.91 -10.49 3.50
C GLN A 81 -11.34 -10.92 2.09
N ILE A 82 -10.96 -10.16 1.06
CA ILE A 82 -11.29 -10.49 -0.33
C ILE A 82 -10.59 -11.78 -0.76
N ILE A 83 -9.25 -11.85 -0.65
CA ILE A 83 -8.48 -13.00 -1.13
C ILE A 83 -8.86 -14.29 -0.40
N LYS A 84 -9.24 -14.21 0.88
CA LYS A 84 -9.75 -15.34 1.66
C LYS A 84 -11.04 -15.92 1.06
N ASN A 85 -11.91 -15.09 0.49
CA ASN A 85 -13.14 -15.57 -0.17
C ASN A 85 -12.86 -16.30 -1.50
N TYR A 86 -11.64 -16.18 -2.02
CA TYR A 86 -11.17 -16.91 -3.21
C TYR A 86 -10.24 -18.08 -2.86
N ASP A 87 -10.26 -18.54 -1.59
CA ASP A 87 -9.41 -19.64 -1.08
C ASP A 87 -7.90 -19.38 -1.25
N ILE A 88 -7.48 -18.12 -1.38
CA ILE A 88 -6.08 -17.74 -1.43
C ILE A 88 -5.56 -17.64 0.01
N ARG A 89 -4.51 -18.42 0.31
CA ARG A 89 -3.89 -18.42 1.64
C ARG A 89 -3.22 -17.10 1.95
N THR A 90 -3.50 -16.58 3.14
CA THR A 90 -2.85 -15.40 3.72
C THR A 90 -2.59 -15.64 5.20
N ALA A 91 -1.65 -14.91 5.81
CA ALA A 91 -1.42 -14.95 7.25
C ALA A 91 -2.73 -14.67 8.01
N LYS A 92 -2.95 -15.34 9.15
CA LYS A 92 -4.03 -14.96 10.05
C LYS A 92 -3.79 -13.55 10.57
N TRP A 93 -4.87 -12.83 10.84
CA TRP A 93 -4.75 -11.46 11.32
C TRP A 93 -5.91 -11.05 12.21
N VAL A 94 -5.68 -9.99 12.96
CA VAL A 94 -6.69 -9.18 13.63
C VAL A 94 -6.39 -7.71 13.37
N THR A 95 -7.41 -6.87 13.45
CA THR A 95 -7.28 -5.40 13.36
C THR A 95 -7.56 -4.78 14.72
N VAL A 96 -6.86 -3.68 15.02
CA VAL A 96 -7.08 -2.83 16.18
C VAL A 96 -7.16 -1.39 15.70
N ARG A 97 -8.22 -0.68 16.10
CA ARG A 97 -8.42 0.73 15.75
C ARG A 97 -7.94 1.64 16.89
N ILE A 98 -7.55 2.82 16.53
CA ILE A 98 -7.19 3.85 17.51
C ILE A 98 -8.33 4.07 18.51
N GLY A 99 -8.02 3.97 19.80
CA GLY A 99 -9.01 4.13 20.88
C GLY A 99 -9.85 2.88 21.19
N GLU A 100 -9.64 1.76 20.48
CA GLU A 100 -10.25 0.47 20.84
C GLU A 100 -9.40 -0.29 21.84
N ASP A 101 -10.06 -0.89 22.83
CA ASP A 101 -9.42 -1.84 23.73
C ASP A 101 -9.14 -3.16 23.00
N TYR A 102 -8.03 -3.79 23.32
CA TYR A 102 -7.66 -5.10 22.78
C TYR A 102 -7.23 -6.07 23.89
N ASP A 103 -7.34 -7.35 23.61
CA ASP A 103 -6.96 -8.43 24.52
C ASP A 103 -5.75 -9.17 23.93
N TYR A 104 -4.56 -8.88 24.47
CA TYR A 104 -3.29 -9.47 24.01
C TYR A 104 -3.32 -11.01 24.07
N ASP A 105 -3.84 -11.58 25.15
CA ASP A 105 -3.86 -13.04 25.32
C ASP A 105 -4.75 -13.72 24.28
N LYS A 106 -5.86 -13.11 23.90
CA LYS A 106 -6.71 -13.61 22.81
C LYS A 106 -6.01 -13.49 21.45
N ILE A 107 -5.30 -12.39 21.21
CA ILE A 107 -4.54 -12.19 19.97
C ILE A 107 -3.48 -13.29 19.83
N VAL A 108 -2.64 -13.47 20.84
CA VAL A 108 -1.58 -14.49 20.84
C VAL A 108 -2.14 -15.92 20.76
N LYS A 109 -3.23 -16.19 21.46
CA LYS A 109 -3.93 -17.50 21.33
C LYS A 109 -4.38 -17.80 19.91
N TYR A 110 -4.75 -16.80 19.13
CA TYR A 110 -5.23 -16.95 17.76
C TYR A 110 -4.11 -16.93 16.73
N LEU A 111 -3.13 -16.04 16.87
CA LEU A 111 -2.06 -15.79 15.89
C LEU A 111 -0.76 -16.55 16.19
N GLY A 112 -0.51 -16.94 17.44
CA GLY A 112 0.75 -17.48 17.94
C GLY A 112 1.55 -16.42 18.72
N GLU A 113 2.65 -16.88 19.35
CA GLU A 113 3.45 -16.02 20.25
C GLU A 113 4.26 -14.94 19.52
N LYS A 114 4.62 -15.20 18.27
CA LYS A 114 5.36 -14.25 17.44
C LYS A 114 4.41 -13.60 16.45
N ILE A 115 4.26 -12.31 16.58
CA ILE A 115 3.33 -11.53 15.75
C ILE A 115 4.03 -10.33 15.11
N ILE A 116 3.44 -9.84 14.04
CA ILE A 116 3.86 -8.60 13.36
C ILE A 116 2.71 -7.62 13.45
N ALA A 117 2.99 -6.41 13.95
CA ALA A 117 2.06 -5.29 13.91
C ALA A 117 2.52 -4.27 12.85
N LYS A 118 1.59 -3.76 12.05
CA LYS A 118 1.88 -2.79 10.98
C LYS A 118 0.66 -1.92 10.68
N PRO A 119 0.83 -0.72 10.07
CA PRO A 119 -0.29 0.07 9.60
C PRO A 119 -1.16 -0.70 8.61
N ASN A 120 -2.50 -0.57 8.72
CA ASN A 120 -3.42 -1.21 7.79
C ASN A 120 -3.24 -0.69 6.37
N SER A 121 -3.00 0.62 6.21
CA SER A 121 -2.71 1.25 4.91
C SER A 121 -1.26 1.73 4.81
N GLY A 122 -0.71 1.71 3.58
CA GLY A 122 0.68 2.09 3.32
C GLY A 122 1.55 0.92 2.87
N GLY A 123 2.83 1.20 2.63
CA GLY A 123 3.78 0.24 2.06
C GLY A 123 5.21 0.48 2.53
N SER A 124 6.18 -0.10 1.80
CA SER A 124 7.63 0.07 2.01
C SER A 124 8.10 -0.23 3.45
N SER A 125 7.45 -1.15 4.14
CA SER A 125 7.78 -1.58 5.51
C SER A 125 7.79 -0.46 6.57
N VAL A 126 7.17 0.69 6.29
CA VAL A 126 7.05 1.78 7.26
C VAL A 126 6.09 1.37 8.38
N GLY A 127 6.53 1.50 9.63
CA GLY A 127 5.73 1.16 10.81
C GLY A 127 5.51 -0.35 11.03
N VAL A 128 6.39 -1.21 10.51
CA VAL A 128 6.35 -2.66 10.75
C VAL A 128 7.14 -3.00 12.01
N HIS A 129 6.50 -3.67 12.96
CA HIS A 129 7.07 -4.06 14.24
C HIS A 129 6.94 -5.57 14.47
N PHE A 130 8.04 -6.24 14.80
CA PHE A 130 8.03 -7.59 15.33
C PHE A 130 7.75 -7.52 16.83
N VAL A 131 6.79 -8.30 17.30
CA VAL A 131 6.28 -8.25 18.67
C VAL A 131 6.34 -9.63 19.30
N ASN A 132 6.91 -9.71 20.49
CA ASN A 132 7.05 -10.94 21.26
C ASN A 132 6.33 -10.89 22.62
N ASP A 133 5.89 -9.72 23.06
CA ASP A 133 5.19 -9.53 24.33
C ASP A 133 4.21 -8.34 24.26
N LYS A 134 3.41 -8.19 25.31
CA LYS A 134 2.38 -7.16 25.37
C LYS A 134 2.96 -5.74 25.34
N SER A 135 4.08 -5.48 26.02
CA SER A 135 4.69 -4.14 26.07
C SER A 135 5.13 -3.70 24.67
N GLN A 136 5.73 -4.62 23.91
CA GLN A 136 6.14 -4.35 22.53
C GLN A 136 4.92 -4.11 21.62
N LEU A 137 3.77 -4.76 21.88
CA LEU A 137 2.55 -4.48 21.13
C LEU A 137 1.99 -3.10 21.45
N ASP A 138 1.98 -2.71 22.72
CA ASP A 138 1.55 -1.37 23.14
C ASP A 138 2.39 -0.28 22.45
N GLU A 139 3.72 -0.40 22.47
CA GLU A 139 4.66 0.51 21.80
C GLU A 139 4.46 0.54 20.28
N ALA A 140 4.29 -0.63 19.67
CA ALA A 140 4.04 -0.74 18.23
C ALA A 140 2.75 -0.04 17.81
N LEU A 141 1.66 -0.22 18.59
CA LEU A 141 0.38 0.45 18.31
C LEU A 141 0.48 1.96 18.48
N GLU A 142 1.21 2.45 19.49
CA GLU A 142 1.47 3.89 19.66
C GLU A 142 2.18 4.49 18.44
N ASP A 143 3.16 3.79 17.88
CA ASP A 143 3.87 4.23 16.69
C ASP A 143 3.00 4.16 15.43
N ILE A 144 2.27 3.07 15.26
CA ILE A 144 1.38 2.87 14.11
C ILE A 144 0.29 3.94 14.09
N PHE A 145 -0.30 4.27 15.23
CA PHE A 145 -1.37 5.26 15.33
C PHE A 145 -0.94 6.72 15.10
N LYS A 146 0.37 6.99 14.98
CA LYS A 146 0.89 8.26 14.45
C LYS A 146 0.79 8.35 12.92
N ILE A 147 0.65 7.20 12.25
CA ILE A 147 0.70 7.06 10.77
C ILE A 147 -0.67 6.70 10.21
N ASP A 148 -1.40 5.82 10.91
CA ASP A 148 -2.68 5.26 10.51
C ASP A 148 -3.65 5.19 11.69
N ASN A 149 -4.95 5.15 11.42
CA ASN A 149 -5.98 4.97 12.45
C ASN A 149 -6.28 3.49 12.75
N GLU A 150 -5.69 2.58 11.99
CA GLU A 150 -5.91 1.14 12.09
C GLU A 150 -4.60 0.38 11.95
N ALA A 151 -4.36 -0.54 12.89
CA ALA A 151 -3.25 -1.47 12.88
C ALA A 151 -3.74 -2.85 12.47
N ILE A 152 -2.97 -3.54 11.62
CA ILE A 152 -3.16 -4.96 11.37
C ILE A 152 -2.07 -5.74 12.11
N ILE A 153 -2.48 -6.78 12.86
CA ILE A 153 -1.61 -7.66 13.62
C ILE A 153 -1.70 -9.04 12.98
N GLU A 154 -0.59 -9.61 12.59
CA GLU A 154 -0.52 -10.87 11.84
C GLU A 154 0.36 -11.91 12.53
N GLU A 155 0.07 -13.19 12.27
CA GLU A 155 1.01 -14.27 12.60
C GLU A 155 2.30 -14.12 11.77
N VAL A 156 3.45 -14.48 12.34
CA VAL A 156 4.72 -14.52 11.61
C VAL A 156 4.78 -15.76 10.74
N ILE A 157 4.82 -15.57 9.42
CA ILE A 157 5.08 -16.65 8.47
C ILE A 157 6.58 -16.77 8.24
N GLN A 158 7.13 -17.97 8.44
CA GLN A 158 8.51 -18.26 8.10
C GLN A 158 8.60 -18.81 6.68
N GLY A 159 9.53 -18.30 5.89
CA GLY A 159 9.73 -18.74 4.52
C GLY A 159 10.71 -17.87 3.75
N VAL A 160 10.81 -18.13 2.47
CA VAL A 160 11.55 -17.28 1.52
C VAL A 160 10.62 -16.19 1.01
N GLU A 161 11.06 -14.96 1.14
CA GLU A 161 10.34 -13.81 0.56
C GLU A 161 10.60 -13.75 -0.94
N ILE A 162 9.53 -13.65 -1.73
CA ILE A 162 9.59 -13.56 -3.19
C ILE A 162 8.77 -12.36 -3.67
N SER A 163 9.20 -11.79 -4.80
CA SER A 163 8.42 -10.81 -5.56
C SER A 163 8.03 -11.42 -6.89
N VAL A 164 6.78 -11.26 -7.27
CA VAL A 164 6.23 -11.79 -8.52
C VAL A 164 5.62 -10.63 -9.31
N PRO A 165 6.37 -10.02 -10.25
CA PRO A 165 5.82 -8.96 -11.09
C PRO A 165 4.82 -9.52 -12.08
N ILE A 166 3.70 -8.80 -12.24
CA ILE A 166 2.62 -9.15 -13.18
C ILE A 166 2.33 -7.94 -14.04
N ILE A 167 2.39 -8.11 -15.37
CA ILE A 167 2.07 -7.07 -16.34
C ILE A 167 1.06 -7.67 -17.32
N ASP A 168 -0.09 -7.04 -17.49
CA ASP A 168 -1.20 -7.48 -18.34
C ASP A 168 -1.60 -8.95 -18.13
N GLY A 169 -1.58 -9.40 -16.86
CA GLY A 169 -1.91 -10.77 -16.46
C GLY A 169 -0.79 -11.80 -16.71
N VAL A 170 0.36 -11.38 -17.21
CA VAL A 170 1.53 -12.25 -17.41
C VAL A 170 2.50 -12.12 -16.25
N VAL A 171 2.93 -13.25 -15.72
CA VAL A 171 3.91 -13.36 -14.63
C VAL A 171 5.33 -13.32 -15.22
N TYR A 172 6.23 -12.53 -14.60
CA TYR A 172 7.63 -12.37 -15.00
C TYR A 172 8.58 -12.79 -13.88
#